data_76482c3a9e6c4897bda1dd36112541ef
#
_entry.id   76482c3a9e6c4897bda1dd36112541ef
#
_cell.length_a   1.000
_cell.length_b   1.000
_cell.length_c   1.000
_cell.angle_alpha   90.00
_cell.angle_beta   90.00
_cell.angle_gamma   90.00
#
_symmetry.space_group_name_H-M   'P 1'
#
loop_
_entity.id
_entity.type
_entity.pdbx_description
1 polymer ?
#
loop_
_entity_poly.entity_id
_entity_poly.type
_entity_poly.pdbx_seq_one_letter_code
_entity_poly.pdbx_strand_id
1 'polypeptide(L)'
;MAAAQSGDRIAYERLLREISPLVRALVRRHCSNRADIEEMVQDTLLTLHRVRHTYDPSRPFCPWLAAIAWRRSIDALRRRMRVARYETPEQGVYETFSEPAANSDIEDVRSSEELADLLQLLPARQREALQALKLKEMTLVEASAASGQSVAALKVNTHRALKALRALVSGRER
;
A
#
# COMPACT_ATOMS: atom_id res chain seq x y z
N MET A 1 14.18 -7.90 -13.42
CA MET A 1 14.04 -8.68 -12.16
C MET A 1 14.44 -10.14 -12.32
N ALA A 2 14.00 -10.88 -13.33
CA ALA A 2 14.37 -12.30 -13.51
C ALA A 2 15.89 -12.53 -13.55
N ALA A 3 16.63 -11.79 -14.37
CA ALA A 3 18.11 -11.87 -14.40
C ALA A 3 18.76 -11.59 -13.03
N ALA A 4 18.21 -10.61 -12.29
CA ALA A 4 18.67 -10.28 -10.94
C ALA A 4 18.43 -11.44 -9.93
N GLN A 5 17.35 -12.22 -10.10
CA GLN A 5 17.10 -13.43 -9.30
C GLN A 5 18.09 -14.55 -9.64
N SER A 6 18.52 -14.65 -10.90
CA SER A 6 19.50 -15.64 -11.37
C SER A 6 20.94 -15.31 -10.95
N GLY A 7 21.16 -14.23 -10.19
CA GLY A 7 22.48 -13.85 -9.67
C GLY A 7 23.25 -12.86 -10.54
N ASP A 8 22.65 -12.33 -11.62
CA ASP A 8 23.28 -11.28 -12.43
C ASP A 8 23.36 -9.97 -11.62
N ARG A 9 24.58 -9.66 -11.17
CA ARG A 9 24.88 -8.49 -10.36
C ARG A 9 24.66 -7.18 -11.14
N ILE A 10 25.01 -7.15 -12.41
CA ILE A 10 24.89 -5.95 -13.25
C ILE A 10 23.41 -5.64 -13.47
N ALA A 11 22.61 -6.67 -13.82
CA ALA A 11 21.16 -6.54 -13.95
C ALA A 11 20.51 -6.10 -12.63
N TYR A 12 21.01 -6.56 -11.48
CA TYR A 12 20.51 -6.18 -10.18
C TYR A 12 20.82 -4.70 -9.83
N GLU A 13 22.04 -4.25 -10.04
CA GLU A 13 22.44 -2.85 -9.83
C GLU A 13 21.64 -1.90 -10.72
N ARG A 14 21.45 -2.28 -11.98
CA ARG A 14 20.59 -1.53 -12.91
C ARG A 14 19.15 -1.47 -12.43
N LEU A 15 18.58 -2.59 -12.00
CA LEU A 15 17.23 -2.66 -11.46
C LEU A 15 17.07 -1.68 -10.29
N LEU A 16 17.95 -1.73 -9.29
CA LEU A 16 17.87 -0.84 -8.12
C LEU A 16 17.91 0.63 -8.51
N ARG A 17 18.75 1.00 -9.50
CA ARG A 17 18.83 2.37 -10.01
C ARG A 17 17.53 2.81 -10.69
N GLU A 18 16.96 1.95 -11.52
CA GLU A 18 15.72 2.25 -12.26
C GLU A 18 14.48 2.33 -11.35
N ILE A 19 14.40 1.49 -10.32
CA ILE A 19 13.23 1.47 -9.44
C ILE A 19 13.28 2.51 -8.30
N SER A 20 14.46 3.02 -7.94
CA SER A 20 14.59 3.96 -6.81
C SER A 20 13.73 5.23 -6.97
N PRO A 21 13.65 5.89 -8.15
CA PRO A 21 12.73 7.01 -8.35
C PRO A 21 11.26 6.61 -8.20
N LEU A 22 10.87 5.43 -8.70
CA LEU A 22 9.52 4.91 -8.60
C LEU A 22 9.14 4.62 -7.14
N VAL A 23 10.02 3.95 -6.38
CA VAL A 23 9.81 3.72 -4.95
C VAL A 23 9.65 5.03 -4.20
N ARG A 24 10.49 6.03 -4.50
CA ARG A 24 10.38 7.37 -3.88
C ARG A 24 9.05 8.04 -4.20
N ALA A 25 8.54 7.95 -5.43
CA ALA A 25 7.23 8.48 -5.81
C ALA A 25 6.09 7.79 -5.06
N LEU A 26 6.16 6.45 -4.90
CA LEU A 26 5.17 5.68 -4.14
C LEU A 26 5.16 6.07 -2.65
N VAL A 27 6.33 6.22 -2.03
CA VAL A 27 6.47 6.56 -0.61
C VAL A 27 5.99 7.99 -0.33
N ARG A 28 6.24 8.95 -1.22
CA ARG A 28 5.79 10.35 -1.09
C ARG A 28 4.28 10.51 -0.95
N ARG A 29 3.50 9.55 -1.40
CA ARG A 29 2.04 9.54 -1.21
C ARG A 29 1.63 9.36 0.25
N HIS A 30 2.54 8.89 1.11
CA HIS A 30 2.26 8.55 2.50
C HIS A 30 3.07 9.37 3.50
N CYS A 31 4.02 10.17 3.03
CA CYS A 31 4.89 10.97 3.88
C CYS A 31 5.40 12.20 3.14
N SER A 32 5.37 13.36 3.80
CA SER A 32 5.89 14.64 3.28
C SER A 32 7.28 14.98 3.79
N ASN A 33 7.72 14.41 4.93
CA ASN A 33 9.02 14.68 5.50
C ASN A 33 10.13 13.99 4.68
N ARG A 34 11.10 14.75 4.21
CA ARG A 34 12.18 14.27 3.35
C ARG A 34 13.04 13.17 3.98
N ALA A 35 13.37 13.30 5.26
CA ALA A 35 14.20 12.32 5.97
C ALA A 35 13.48 10.97 6.06
N ASP A 36 12.20 10.99 6.39
CA ASP A 36 11.38 9.79 6.50
C ASP A 36 11.16 9.13 5.13
N ILE A 37 11.01 9.92 4.06
CA ILE A 37 10.91 9.40 2.69
C ILE A 37 12.16 8.60 2.35
N GLU A 38 13.35 9.12 2.60
CA GLU A 38 14.59 8.40 2.29
C GLU A 38 14.78 7.14 3.16
N GLU A 39 14.38 7.17 4.44
CA GLU A 39 14.35 5.99 5.30
C GLU A 39 13.40 4.91 4.74
N MET A 40 12.18 5.30 4.38
CA MET A 40 11.19 4.38 3.80
C MET A 40 11.65 3.80 2.44
N VAL A 41 12.32 4.61 1.63
CA VAL A 41 12.91 4.15 0.36
C VAL A 41 13.97 3.10 0.62
N GLN A 42 14.91 3.35 1.55
CA GLN A 42 15.94 2.39 1.92
C GLN A 42 15.35 1.09 2.47
N ASP A 43 14.38 1.18 3.39
CA ASP A 43 13.68 0.02 3.96
C ASP A 43 12.97 -0.80 2.88
N THR A 44 12.37 -0.13 1.88
CA THR A 44 11.72 -0.79 0.75
C THR A 44 12.73 -1.54 -0.11
N LEU A 45 13.86 -0.92 -0.46
CA LEU A 45 14.91 -1.54 -1.27
C LEU A 45 15.57 -2.71 -0.54
N LEU A 46 15.83 -2.57 0.78
CA LEU A 46 16.34 -3.66 1.61
C LEU A 46 15.34 -4.83 1.71
N THR A 47 14.06 -4.52 1.85
CA THR A 47 13.01 -5.56 1.86
C THR A 47 12.94 -6.26 0.51
N LEU A 48 12.93 -5.52 -0.60
CA LEU A 48 12.99 -6.09 -1.96
C LEU A 48 14.19 -7.03 -2.10
N HIS A 49 15.37 -6.62 -1.63
CA HIS A 49 16.57 -7.47 -1.65
C HIS A 49 16.34 -8.79 -0.93
N ARG A 50 15.74 -8.75 0.27
CA ARG A 50 15.48 -9.95 1.09
C ARG A 50 14.47 -10.89 0.46
N VAL A 51 13.39 -10.33 -0.12
CA VAL A 51 12.27 -11.13 -0.65
C VAL A 51 12.32 -11.34 -2.16
N ARG A 52 13.39 -10.90 -2.86
CA ARG A 52 13.49 -10.97 -4.32
C ARG A 52 13.27 -12.38 -4.89
N HIS A 53 13.66 -13.41 -4.12
CA HIS A 53 13.48 -14.81 -4.51
C HIS A 53 12.00 -15.25 -4.56
N THR A 54 11.10 -14.50 -3.92
CA THR A 54 9.65 -14.79 -3.90
C THR A 54 8.89 -14.18 -5.08
N TYR A 55 9.57 -13.34 -5.89
CA TYR A 55 8.93 -12.74 -7.05
C TYR A 55 8.74 -13.80 -8.16
N ASP A 56 7.53 -13.87 -8.69
CA ASP A 56 7.16 -14.72 -9.82
C ASP A 56 7.34 -13.94 -11.13
N PRO A 57 8.32 -14.31 -11.99
CA PRO A 57 8.57 -13.59 -13.26
C PRO A 57 7.41 -13.62 -14.26
N SER A 58 6.43 -14.53 -14.09
CA SER A 58 5.23 -14.57 -14.92
C SER A 58 4.23 -13.44 -14.59
N ARG A 59 4.44 -12.70 -13.50
CA ARG A 59 3.56 -11.63 -13.02
C ARG A 59 4.17 -10.24 -13.24
N PRO A 60 3.35 -9.19 -13.40
CA PRO A 60 3.85 -7.83 -13.50
C PRO A 60 4.67 -7.43 -12.27
N PHE A 61 5.84 -6.82 -12.51
CA PHE A 61 6.78 -6.43 -11.45
C PHE A 61 6.30 -5.23 -10.63
N CYS A 62 5.76 -4.19 -11.29
CA CYS A 62 5.39 -2.95 -10.61
C CYS A 62 4.33 -3.14 -9.51
N PRO A 63 3.25 -3.92 -9.68
CA PRO A 63 2.31 -4.19 -8.58
C PRO A 63 2.92 -4.92 -7.39
N TRP A 64 3.87 -5.82 -7.62
CA TRP A 64 4.58 -6.51 -6.55
C TRP A 64 5.50 -5.56 -5.78
N LEU A 65 6.24 -4.69 -6.48
CA LEU A 65 7.07 -3.65 -5.87
C LEU A 65 6.22 -2.65 -5.08
N ALA A 66 5.10 -2.19 -5.66
CA ALA A 66 4.18 -1.26 -5.00
C ALA A 66 3.62 -1.83 -3.69
N ALA A 67 3.29 -3.13 -3.65
CA ALA A 67 2.84 -3.79 -2.43
C ALA A 67 3.91 -3.81 -1.33
N ILE A 68 5.19 -3.96 -1.70
CA ILE A 68 6.31 -3.89 -0.74
C ILE A 68 6.46 -2.46 -0.21
N ALA A 69 6.50 -1.47 -1.11
CA ALA A 69 6.65 -0.05 -0.74
C ALA A 69 5.51 0.41 0.18
N TRP A 70 4.27 0.12 -0.19
CA TRP A 70 3.09 0.37 0.61
C TRP A 70 3.20 -0.20 2.03
N ARG A 71 3.51 -1.48 2.14
CA ARG A 71 3.62 -2.15 3.45
C ARG A 71 4.70 -1.51 4.33
N ARG A 72 5.85 -1.13 3.75
CA ARG A 72 6.93 -0.45 4.48
C ARG A 72 6.52 0.94 4.94
N SER A 73 5.82 1.70 4.09
CA SER A 73 5.31 3.02 4.46
C SER A 73 4.36 2.94 5.66
N ILE A 74 3.43 2.00 5.67
CA ILE A 74 2.50 1.81 6.80
C ILE A 74 3.23 1.38 8.08
N ASP A 75 4.16 0.44 7.98
CA ASP A 75 4.93 -0.02 9.15
C ASP A 75 5.74 1.15 9.76
N ALA A 76 6.29 2.04 8.94
CA ALA A 76 7.02 3.23 9.38
C ALA A 76 6.08 4.24 10.07
N LEU A 77 4.94 4.56 9.45
CA LEU A 77 3.93 5.45 10.04
C LEU A 77 3.43 4.93 11.39
N ARG A 78 3.16 3.64 11.52
CA ARG A 78 2.74 3.02 12.79
C ARG A 78 3.82 3.08 13.86
N ARG A 79 5.10 2.96 13.48
CA ARG A 79 6.22 3.15 14.43
C ARG A 79 6.25 4.57 14.96
N ARG A 80 6.11 5.56 14.08
CA ARG A 80 6.09 6.98 14.47
C ARG A 80 4.93 7.31 15.39
N MET A 81 3.73 6.87 15.07
CA MET A 81 2.56 7.09 15.93
C MET A 81 2.74 6.48 17.33
N ARG A 82 3.40 5.33 17.42
CA ARG A 82 3.72 4.74 18.73
C ARG A 82 4.71 5.60 19.51
N VAL A 83 5.80 6.03 18.87
CA VAL A 83 6.82 6.88 19.50
C VAL A 83 6.20 8.20 19.96
N ALA A 84 5.43 8.87 19.12
CA ALA A 84 4.74 10.10 19.45
C ALA A 84 3.81 9.97 20.68
N ARG A 85 3.11 8.82 20.82
CA ARG A 85 2.26 8.54 22.00
C ARG A 85 3.04 8.40 23.30
N TYR A 86 4.31 7.97 23.24
CA TYR A 86 5.14 7.81 24.44
C TYR A 86 5.92 9.11 24.77
N GLU A 87 6.21 9.94 23.79
CA GLU A 87 7.00 11.16 23.97
C GLU A 87 6.17 12.41 24.30
N THR A 88 4.83 12.40 24.05
CA THR A 88 3.96 13.55 24.31
C THR A 88 2.61 13.11 24.87
N PRO A 89 2.44 12.94 26.19
CA PRO A 89 1.16 12.54 26.78
C PRO A 89 0.05 13.60 26.67
N GLU A 90 0.35 14.87 26.38
CA GLU A 90 -0.60 15.98 26.57
C GLU A 90 -0.93 16.85 25.36
N GLN A 91 -0.40 16.60 24.17
CA GLN A 91 -0.86 17.34 23.00
C GLN A 91 -1.11 16.40 21.83
N GLY A 92 -2.35 16.00 21.71
CA GLY A 92 -2.89 15.36 20.51
C GLY A 92 -2.86 16.33 19.32
N VAL A 93 -1.68 16.64 18.81
CA VAL A 93 -1.53 17.18 17.48
C VAL A 93 -1.62 16.00 16.54
N TYR A 94 -2.85 15.68 16.18
CA TYR A 94 -3.11 14.98 14.92
C TYR A 94 -2.63 15.93 13.83
N GLU A 95 -1.36 15.83 13.42
CA GLU A 95 -0.99 16.32 12.11
C GLU A 95 -1.88 15.59 11.14
N THR A 96 -2.89 16.30 10.73
CA THR A 96 -3.76 15.99 9.62
C THR A 96 -2.86 15.50 8.50
N PHE A 97 -3.12 14.30 8.01
CA PHE A 97 -2.57 13.83 6.76
C PHE A 97 -2.73 14.97 5.77
N SER A 98 -1.63 15.59 5.37
CA SER A 98 -1.66 16.59 4.32
C SER A 98 -2.25 15.89 3.11
N GLU A 99 -3.40 16.40 2.65
CA GLU A 99 -3.93 16.03 1.37
C GLU A 99 -2.80 16.06 0.34
N PRO A 100 -2.74 15.13 -0.61
CA PRO A 100 -1.73 15.14 -1.65
C PRO A 100 -1.76 16.51 -2.30
N ALA A 101 -0.59 17.17 -2.36
CA ALA A 101 -0.47 18.47 -3.01
C ALA A 101 -1.10 18.41 -4.40
N ALA A 102 -2.06 19.27 -4.60
CA ALA A 102 -2.84 19.47 -5.81
C ALA A 102 -1.93 19.70 -7.04
N ASN A 103 -1.64 18.66 -7.78
CA ASN A 103 -1.17 18.74 -9.18
C ASN A 103 -1.30 17.42 -9.97
N SER A 104 -2.22 16.54 -9.59
CA SER A 104 -2.65 15.43 -10.45
C SER A 104 -4.20 15.33 -10.49
N ASP A 105 -4.88 16.49 -10.56
CA ASP A 105 -6.19 16.69 -9.95
C ASP A 105 -7.38 16.15 -10.75
N ILE A 106 -7.23 15.71 -11.99
CA ILE A 106 -8.39 15.26 -12.79
C ILE A 106 -8.40 13.74 -12.97
N GLU A 107 -7.25 13.11 -13.12
CA GLU A 107 -7.19 11.64 -13.23
C GLU A 107 -7.35 10.95 -11.87
N ASP A 108 -6.80 11.53 -10.79
CA ASP A 108 -6.94 10.97 -9.43
C ASP A 108 -8.37 11.14 -8.87
N VAL A 109 -9.08 12.23 -9.21
CA VAL A 109 -10.49 12.43 -8.83
C VAL A 109 -11.41 11.46 -9.58
N ARG A 110 -11.23 11.29 -10.88
CA ARG A 110 -11.99 10.30 -11.66
C ARG A 110 -11.74 8.87 -11.17
N SER A 111 -10.48 8.51 -10.92
CA SER A 111 -10.15 7.19 -10.40
C SER A 111 -10.68 6.97 -8.98
N SER A 112 -10.83 8.03 -8.17
CA SER A 112 -11.42 7.96 -6.84
C SER A 112 -12.94 7.75 -6.89
N GLU A 113 -13.65 8.46 -7.77
CA GLU A 113 -15.09 8.29 -7.98
C GLU A 113 -15.41 6.91 -8.59
N GLU A 114 -14.67 6.50 -9.60
CA GLU A 114 -14.80 5.17 -10.19
C GLU A 114 -14.53 4.05 -9.18
N LEU A 115 -13.55 4.22 -8.30
CA LEU A 115 -13.29 3.27 -7.22
C LEU A 115 -14.44 3.24 -6.22
N ALA A 116 -15.00 4.41 -5.86
CA ALA A 116 -16.16 4.49 -4.96
C ALA A 116 -17.37 3.76 -5.53
N ASP A 117 -17.66 3.94 -6.81
CA ASP A 117 -18.73 3.24 -7.52
C ASP A 117 -18.51 1.74 -7.55
N LEU A 118 -17.31 1.28 -7.87
CA LEU A 118 -16.95 -0.13 -7.87
C LEU A 118 -17.10 -0.75 -6.47
N LEU A 119 -16.75 0.00 -5.43
CA LEU A 119 -16.91 -0.45 -4.05
C LEU A 119 -18.38 -0.61 -3.67
N GLN A 120 -19.29 0.23 -4.19
CA GLN A 120 -20.74 0.11 -3.94
C GLN A 120 -21.34 -1.18 -4.51
N LEU A 121 -20.74 -1.74 -5.56
CA LEU A 121 -21.18 -3.01 -6.16
C LEU A 121 -20.80 -4.24 -5.31
N LEU A 122 -19.96 -4.07 -4.30
CA LEU A 122 -19.58 -5.17 -3.40
C LEU A 122 -20.63 -5.40 -2.31
N PRO A 123 -20.84 -6.67 -1.88
CA PRO A 123 -21.60 -6.97 -0.67
C PRO A 123 -21.07 -6.19 0.54
N ALA A 124 -21.95 -5.68 1.41
CA ALA A 124 -21.60 -4.78 2.50
C ALA A 124 -20.41 -5.26 3.34
N ARG A 125 -20.42 -6.52 3.81
CA ARG A 125 -19.33 -7.09 4.61
C ARG A 125 -17.99 -7.18 3.89
N GLN A 126 -18.01 -7.40 2.57
CA GLN A 126 -16.80 -7.43 1.74
C GLN A 126 -16.26 -6.01 1.54
N ARG A 127 -17.13 -5.04 1.27
CA ARG A 127 -16.79 -3.62 1.16
C ARG A 127 -16.19 -3.09 2.46
N GLU A 128 -16.84 -3.34 3.61
CA GLU A 128 -16.34 -2.95 4.93
C GLU A 128 -14.96 -3.54 5.23
N ALA A 129 -14.77 -4.83 4.99
CA ALA A 129 -13.48 -5.49 5.21
C ALA A 129 -12.38 -4.89 4.32
N LEU A 130 -12.69 -4.63 3.05
CA LEU A 130 -11.74 -4.01 2.12
C LEU A 130 -11.41 -2.58 2.52
N GLN A 131 -12.42 -1.77 2.85
CA GLN A 131 -12.24 -0.40 3.30
C GLN A 131 -11.40 -0.33 4.58
N ALA A 132 -11.73 -1.14 5.59
CA ALA A 132 -10.98 -1.16 6.85
C ALA A 132 -9.51 -1.55 6.64
N LEU A 133 -9.24 -2.61 5.90
CA LEU A 133 -7.88 -3.17 5.80
C LEU A 133 -7.03 -2.52 4.70
N LYS A 134 -7.64 -1.91 3.66
CA LYS A 134 -6.92 -1.40 2.50
C LYS A 134 -7.00 0.11 2.31
N LEU A 135 -8.11 0.74 2.68
CA LEU A 135 -8.26 2.19 2.57
C LEU A 135 -7.98 2.91 3.89
N LYS A 136 -8.46 2.35 5.01
CA LYS A 136 -8.20 2.90 6.36
C LYS A 136 -6.98 2.29 7.04
N GLU A 137 -6.31 1.34 6.40
CA GLU A 137 -5.05 0.73 6.83
C GLU A 137 -5.07 0.09 8.22
N MET A 138 -6.26 -0.29 8.67
CA MET A 138 -6.44 -0.92 9.98
C MET A 138 -5.75 -2.28 10.03
N THR A 139 -5.24 -2.65 11.20
CA THR A 139 -4.83 -4.04 11.47
C THR A 139 -6.05 -4.96 11.48
N LEU A 140 -5.83 -6.25 11.32
CA LEU A 140 -6.91 -7.23 11.41
C LEU A 140 -7.62 -7.20 12.78
N VAL A 141 -6.89 -6.87 13.84
CA VAL A 141 -7.45 -6.75 15.21
C VAL A 141 -8.32 -5.50 15.32
N GLU A 142 -7.83 -4.34 14.87
CA GLU A 142 -8.58 -3.09 14.85
C GLU A 142 -9.82 -3.18 13.97
N ALA A 143 -9.69 -3.75 12.76
CA ALA A 143 -10.81 -3.95 11.85
C ALA A 143 -11.86 -4.93 12.43
N SER A 144 -11.41 -5.95 13.16
CA SER A 144 -12.29 -6.90 13.85
C SER A 144 -13.08 -6.20 14.97
N ALA A 145 -12.40 -5.38 15.77
CA ALA A 145 -13.04 -4.60 16.83
C ALA A 145 -14.05 -3.57 16.27
N ALA A 146 -13.69 -2.91 15.17
CA ALA A 146 -14.52 -1.86 14.57
C ALA A 146 -15.74 -2.40 13.80
N SER A 147 -15.61 -3.55 13.11
CA SER A 147 -16.65 -4.09 12.23
C SER A 147 -17.47 -5.23 12.86
N GLY A 148 -17.04 -5.76 14.01
CA GLY A 148 -17.62 -6.95 14.61
C GLY A 148 -17.40 -8.24 13.79
N GLN A 149 -16.62 -8.19 12.72
CA GLN A 149 -16.26 -9.38 11.93
C GLN A 149 -15.06 -10.08 12.56
N SER A 150 -15.07 -11.41 12.60
CA SER A 150 -13.89 -12.15 13.07
C SER A 150 -12.68 -11.93 12.12
N VAL A 151 -11.48 -12.07 12.63
CA VAL A 151 -10.23 -11.98 11.86
C VAL A 151 -10.23 -12.92 10.65
N ALA A 152 -10.78 -14.12 10.80
CA ALA A 152 -10.92 -15.09 9.72
C ALA A 152 -11.90 -14.59 8.66
N ALA A 153 -13.07 -14.05 9.07
CA ALA A 153 -14.05 -13.47 8.17
C ALA A 153 -13.50 -12.27 7.40
N LEU A 154 -12.76 -11.38 8.06
CA LEU A 154 -12.11 -10.23 7.42
C LEU A 154 -11.13 -10.67 6.32
N LYS A 155 -10.30 -11.69 6.57
CA LYS A 155 -9.38 -12.23 5.54
C LYS A 155 -10.13 -12.76 4.33
N VAL A 156 -11.17 -13.57 4.56
CA VAL A 156 -11.99 -14.15 3.48
C VAL A 156 -12.75 -13.06 2.71
N ASN A 157 -13.39 -12.13 3.43
CA ASN A 157 -14.16 -11.05 2.81
C ASN A 157 -13.27 -10.10 1.99
N THR A 158 -12.09 -9.75 2.49
CA THR A 158 -11.13 -8.95 1.72
C THR A 158 -10.65 -9.68 0.46
N HIS A 159 -10.37 -10.98 0.55
CA HIS A 159 -9.97 -11.76 -0.61
C HIS A 159 -11.08 -11.81 -1.66
N ARG A 160 -12.33 -12.08 -1.25
CA ARG A 160 -13.51 -12.10 -2.14
C ARG A 160 -13.76 -10.74 -2.77
N ALA A 161 -13.66 -9.64 -1.99
CA ALA A 161 -13.79 -8.27 -2.48
C ALA A 161 -12.77 -7.96 -3.58
N LEU A 162 -11.50 -8.27 -3.36
CA LEU A 162 -10.43 -8.07 -4.35
C LEU A 162 -10.65 -8.89 -5.62
N LYS A 163 -11.14 -10.12 -5.49
CA LYS A 163 -11.48 -10.97 -6.64
C LYS A 163 -12.64 -10.38 -7.45
N ALA A 164 -13.70 -9.93 -6.77
CA ALA A 164 -14.85 -9.31 -7.41
C ALA A 164 -14.48 -8.00 -8.12
N LEU A 165 -13.67 -7.11 -7.48
CA LEU A 165 -13.21 -5.88 -8.10
C LEU A 165 -12.37 -6.14 -9.36
N ARG A 166 -11.48 -7.13 -9.33
CA ARG A 166 -10.70 -7.51 -10.53
C ARG A 166 -11.60 -7.94 -11.68
N ALA A 167 -12.64 -8.72 -11.39
CA ALA A 167 -13.60 -9.14 -12.42
C ALA A 167 -14.39 -7.95 -12.99
N LEU A 168 -14.80 -7.00 -12.16
CA LEU A 168 -15.50 -5.79 -12.57
C LEU A 168 -14.63 -4.88 -13.46
N VAL A 169 -13.37 -4.67 -13.10
CA VAL A 169 -12.41 -3.89 -13.91
C VAL A 169 -12.15 -4.57 -15.25
N SER A 170 -11.83 -5.88 -15.25
CA SER A 170 -11.58 -6.62 -16.49
C SER A 170 -12.82 -6.73 -17.41
N GLY A 171 -14.02 -6.59 -16.86
CA GLY A 171 -15.27 -6.59 -17.64
C GLY A 171 -15.58 -5.22 -18.27
N ARG A 172 -14.98 -4.12 -17.77
CA ARG A 172 -15.13 -2.77 -18.33
C ARG A 172 -14.17 -2.46 -19.48
N GLU A 173 -13.09 -3.22 -19.60
CA GLU A 173 -12.08 -3.07 -20.67
C GLU A 173 -12.45 -3.80 -21.98
N ARG A 174 -13.61 -4.46 -22.05
CA ARG A 174 -14.15 -5.11 -23.25
C ARG A 174 -15.35 -4.35 -23.80
#